data_b5db36ecd55e34951f6f7332202e223e
#
_entry.id   b5db36ecd55e34951f6f7332202e223e
#
_cell.length_a   1.000
_cell.length_b   1.000
_cell.length_c   1.000
_cell.angle_alpha   90.00
_cell.angle_beta   90.00
_cell.angle_gamma   90.00
#
_symmetry.space_group_name_H-M   'P 1'
#
loop_
_entity.id
_entity.type
_entity.pdbx_description
1 polymer ?
#
loop_
_entity_poly.entity_id
_entity_poly.type
_entity_poly.pdbx_seq_one_letter_code
_entity_poly.pdbx_strand_id
1 'polypeptide(L)'
;GGLNHFNPKTKEFHFFEPSAGFTNIHGLCMDGSHLWVGTFSKGLRVIDTRTGVVLRTYTEGHTPHSLNDNSIFSICRTSAGEIYLGTLFGLLRYNRTQDNFDRIPELNGKFVYDIKEDSYGNLWLATYANGAYCYDVSVRRWKNYVFDAEDEKSLPYDKVLSVFEDSYRQIWLTTQGGGFCLFHPDTETFTRYGLKDGLPNDVVYQIVEDDDRFLWLTTNNGLVRFD
;
A
#
# COMPACT_ATOMS: atom_id res chain seq x y z
N GLY A 1 -1.35 -21.83 -1.58
CA GLY A 1 -1.18 -20.43 -1.94
C GLY A 1 -0.58 -20.29 -3.31
N GLY A 2 -0.70 -19.16 -3.92
CA GLY A 2 -0.19 -18.86 -5.25
C GLY A 2 -1.06 -17.84 -5.95
N LEU A 3 -0.70 -17.52 -7.18
CA LEU A 3 -1.41 -16.56 -8.01
C LEU A 3 -2.54 -17.25 -8.77
N ASN A 4 -3.73 -16.66 -8.77
CA ASN A 4 -4.88 -17.13 -9.53
C ASN A 4 -5.41 -16.01 -10.41
N HIS A 5 -5.80 -16.34 -11.61
CA HIS A 5 -6.53 -15.47 -12.50
C HIS A 5 -8.02 -15.84 -12.43
N PHE A 6 -8.87 -14.86 -12.11
CA PHE A 6 -10.33 -15.02 -12.12
C PHE A 6 -10.92 -14.38 -13.37
N ASN A 7 -11.72 -15.14 -14.10
CA ASN A 7 -12.50 -14.62 -15.21
C ASN A 7 -13.93 -14.27 -14.73
N PRO A 8 -14.30 -12.99 -14.63
CA PRO A 8 -15.62 -12.60 -14.11
C PRO A 8 -16.79 -12.99 -15.03
N LYS A 9 -16.54 -13.23 -16.31
CA LYS A 9 -17.60 -13.63 -17.27
C LYS A 9 -17.93 -15.11 -17.17
N THR A 10 -16.91 -15.98 -17.09
CA THR A 10 -17.09 -17.43 -16.97
C THR A 10 -17.18 -17.88 -15.52
N LYS A 11 -16.81 -17.02 -14.56
CA LYS A 11 -16.69 -17.29 -13.12
C LYS A 11 -15.68 -18.39 -12.78
N GLU A 12 -14.70 -18.61 -13.66
CA GLU A 12 -13.67 -19.62 -13.51
C GLU A 12 -12.39 -19.03 -12.91
N PHE A 13 -11.70 -19.85 -12.12
CA PHE A 13 -10.37 -19.59 -11.60
C PHE A 13 -9.35 -20.43 -12.37
N HIS A 14 -8.29 -19.78 -12.83
CA HIS A 14 -7.15 -20.44 -13.43
C HIS A 14 -5.94 -20.24 -12.53
N PHE A 15 -5.40 -21.33 -12.00
CA PHE A 15 -4.17 -21.30 -11.21
C PHE A 15 -2.99 -21.00 -12.13
N PHE A 16 -2.14 -20.06 -11.70
CA PHE A 16 -0.95 -19.71 -12.46
C PHE A 16 0.20 -20.66 -12.06
N GLU A 17 0.39 -21.73 -12.87
CA GLU A 17 1.37 -22.79 -12.61
C GLU A 17 2.82 -22.32 -12.38
N PRO A 18 3.38 -21.34 -13.15
CA PRO A 18 4.70 -20.80 -12.85
C PRO A 18 4.80 -20.13 -11.48
N SER A 19 3.68 -19.99 -10.77
CA SER A 19 3.65 -19.51 -9.41
C SER A 19 4.11 -20.55 -8.37
N ALA A 20 4.50 -21.74 -8.78
CA ALA A 20 5.17 -22.70 -7.90
C ALA A 20 6.38 -22.04 -7.21
N GLY A 21 6.25 -21.77 -5.90
CA GLY A 21 7.19 -20.95 -5.13
C GLY A 21 6.81 -19.49 -4.92
N PHE A 22 5.68 -19.00 -5.48
CA PHE A 22 5.05 -17.74 -5.07
C PHE A 22 4.18 -17.98 -3.84
N THR A 23 4.80 -18.01 -2.69
CA THR A 23 4.10 -18.10 -1.41
C THR A 23 4.06 -16.71 -0.77
N ASN A 24 2.99 -16.43 -0.02
CA ASN A 24 2.84 -15.17 0.71
C ASN A 24 2.96 -13.94 -0.20
N ILE A 25 2.10 -13.86 -1.20
CA ILE A 25 1.99 -12.70 -2.08
C ILE A 25 1.29 -11.58 -1.31
N HIS A 26 1.90 -10.39 -1.29
CA HIS A 26 1.37 -9.19 -0.65
C HIS A 26 1.08 -8.08 -1.64
N GLY A 27 2.02 -7.76 -2.53
CA GLY A 27 1.89 -6.68 -3.50
C GLY A 27 1.58 -7.20 -4.89
N LEU A 28 0.56 -6.64 -5.55
CA LEU A 28 0.23 -6.87 -6.96
C LEU A 28 0.04 -5.53 -7.66
N CYS A 29 0.67 -5.38 -8.83
CA CYS A 29 0.50 -4.18 -9.63
C CYS A 29 0.60 -4.49 -11.12
N MET A 30 -0.32 -3.94 -11.91
CA MET A 30 -0.28 -4.02 -13.37
C MET A 30 0.49 -2.85 -13.98
N ASP A 31 1.40 -3.15 -14.91
CA ASP A 31 2.10 -2.17 -15.73
C ASP A 31 2.00 -2.60 -17.21
N GLY A 32 1.00 -2.13 -17.90
CA GLY A 32 0.64 -2.62 -19.23
C GLY A 32 0.25 -4.11 -19.21
N SER A 33 0.98 -4.94 -19.95
CA SER A 33 0.80 -6.41 -19.95
C SER A 33 1.66 -7.12 -18.89
N HIS A 34 2.35 -6.39 -18.06
CA HIS A 34 3.24 -6.95 -17.04
C HIS A 34 2.58 -6.90 -15.66
N LEU A 35 2.53 -8.03 -14.98
CA LEU A 35 2.12 -8.14 -13.58
C LEU A 35 3.36 -8.18 -12.69
N TRP A 36 3.46 -7.18 -11.82
CA TRP A 36 4.46 -7.10 -10.76
C TRP A 36 3.93 -7.82 -9.53
N VAL A 37 4.70 -8.76 -9.00
CA VAL A 37 4.31 -9.64 -7.89
C VAL A 37 5.33 -9.54 -6.78
N GLY A 38 4.95 -8.87 -5.71
CA GLY A 38 5.73 -8.77 -4.48
C GLY A 38 5.37 -9.89 -3.51
N THR A 39 6.38 -10.49 -2.92
CA THR A 39 6.22 -11.61 -1.97
C THR A 39 6.83 -11.27 -0.61
N PHE A 40 6.39 -11.97 0.44
CA PHE A 40 7.11 -11.99 1.70
C PHE A 40 8.29 -12.97 1.58
N SER A 41 9.50 -12.47 1.68
CA SER A 41 10.77 -13.25 1.70
C SER A 41 11.30 -13.85 0.40
N LYS A 42 10.63 -13.66 -0.76
CA LYS A 42 11.11 -14.22 -2.05
C LYS A 42 11.36 -13.14 -3.11
N GLY A 43 11.32 -11.87 -2.71
CA GLY A 43 11.57 -10.72 -3.58
C GLY A 43 10.41 -10.42 -4.53
N LEU A 44 10.75 -9.85 -5.67
CA LEU A 44 9.84 -9.33 -6.66
C LEU A 44 9.96 -10.12 -7.97
N ARG A 45 8.84 -10.37 -8.62
CA ARG A 45 8.78 -10.97 -9.95
C ARG A 45 7.91 -10.14 -10.89
N VAL A 46 8.31 -10.13 -12.16
CA VAL A 46 7.55 -9.49 -13.24
C VAL A 46 7.14 -10.56 -14.24
N ILE A 47 5.84 -10.64 -14.52
CA ILE A 47 5.23 -11.70 -15.33
C ILE A 47 4.55 -11.05 -16.55
N ASP A 48 4.76 -11.61 -17.74
CA ASP A 48 3.93 -11.28 -18.90
C ASP A 48 2.57 -11.99 -18.76
N THR A 49 1.49 -11.21 -18.60
CA THR A 49 0.14 -11.76 -18.37
C THR A 49 -0.47 -12.49 -19.57
N ARG A 50 0.06 -12.28 -20.79
CA ARG A 50 -0.43 -12.93 -22.02
C ARG A 50 0.18 -14.32 -22.19
N THR A 51 1.44 -14.48 -21.79
CA THR A 51 2.19 -15.73 -21.98
C THR A 51 2.35 -16.52 -20.70
N GLY A 52 2.17 -15.87 -19.54
CA GLY A 52 2.43 -16.45 -18.23
C GLY A 52 3.95 -16.56 -17.89
N VAL A 53 4.83 -16.06 -18.74
CA VAL A 53 6.27 -16.18 -18.55
C VAL A 53 6.76 -15.18 -17.48
N VAL A 54 7.60 -15.66 -16.54
CA VAL A 54 8.33 -14.79 -15.62
C VAL A 54 9.45 -14.13 -16.40
N LEU A 55 9.34 -12.83 -16.61
CA LEU A 55 10.31 -12.03 -17.39
C LEU A 55 11.52 -11.62 -16.54
N ARG A 56 11.29 -11.32 -15.26
CA ARG A 56 12.32 -10.83 -14.33
C ARG A 56 12.06 -11.34 -12.92
N THR A 57 13.15 -11.57 -12.20
CA THR A 57 13.14 -11.85 -10.77
C THR A 57 14.20 -10.98 -10.11
N TYR A 58 13.80 -10.23 -9.09
CA TYR A 58 14.70 -9.42 -8.29
C TYR A 58 14.68 -9.92 -6.86
N THR A 59 15.86 -10.04 -6.28
CA THR A 59 16.08 -10.41 -4.88
C THR A 59 16.96 -9.38 -4.20
N GLU A 60 16.95 -9.39 -2.88
CA GLU A 60 17.84 -8.57 -2.06
C GLU A 60 19.30 -8.71 -2.52
N GLY A 61 20.00 -7.59 -2.52
CA GLY A 61 21.40 -7.52 -2.89
C GLY A 61 22.15 -6.44 -2.13
N HIS A 62 23.46 -6.46 -2.25
CA HIS A 62 24.36 -5.58 -1.47
C HIS A 62 24.71 -4.27 -2.19
N THR A 63 24.20 -4.03 -3.39
CA THR A 63 24.45 -2.77 -4.10
C THR A 63 23.41 -1.70 -3.70
N PRO A 64 23.73 -0.40 -3.79
CA PRO A 64 22.78 0.67 -3.52
C PRO A 64 21.51 0.63 -4.38
N HIS A 65 21.58 -0.04 -5.54
CA HIS A 65 20.52 -0.13 -6.54
C HIS A 65 19.84 -1.51 -6.62
N SER A 66 20.16 -2.44 -5.73
CA SER A 66 19.43 -3.70 -5.59
C SER A 66 18.23 -3.52 -4.67
N LEU A 67 17.32 -4.52 -4.65
CA LEU A 67 16.31 -4.58 -3.59
C LEU A 67 17.01 -4.50 -2.22
N ASN A 68 16.43 -3.72 -1.32
CA ASN A 68 16.92 -3.59 0.05
C ASN A 68 16.39 -4.67 0.99
N ASP A 69 15.39 -5.43 0.54
CA ASP A 69 14.79 -6.56 1.25
C ASP A 69 13.96 -7.43 0.31
N ASN A 70 13.84 -8.72 0.61
CA ASN A 70 13.00 -9.66 -0.15
C ASN A 70 11.50 -9.59 0.19
N SER A 71 11.11 -8.81 1.20
CA SER A 71 9.73 -8.67 1.65
C SER A 71 9.10 -7.42 1.05
N ILE A 72 8.30 -7.63 0.01
CA ILE A 72 7.60 -6.56 -0.71
C ILE A 72 6.13 -6.58 -0.28
N PHE A 73 5.68 -5.57 0.45
CA PHE A 73 4.33 -5.49 1.00
C PHE A 73 3.34 -4.78 0.08
N SER A 74 3.79 -3.75 -0.60
CA SER A 74 2.95 -2.97 -1.50
C SER A 74 3.70 -2.60 -2.77
N ILE A 75 2.98 -2.49 -3.88
CA ILE A 75 3.49 -2.03 -5.16
C ILE A 75 2.48 -1.03 -5.72
N CYS A 76 2.94 0.18 -6.00
CA CYS A 76 2.13 1.22 -6.59
C CYS A 76 2.72 1.66 -7.93
N ARG A 77 1.88 1.67 -8.97
CA ARG A 77 2.20 2.33 -10.23
C ARG A 77 1.45 3.65 -10.26
N THR A 78 2.21 4.75 -10.35
CA THR A 78 1.62 6.08 -10.42
C THR A 78 1.01 6.37 -11.81
N SER A 79 0.17 7.40 -11.87
CA SER A 79 -0.40 7.93 -13.11
C SER A 79 0.68 8.37 -14.09
N ALA A 80 1.84 8.84 -13.59
CA ALA A 80 3.03 9.16 -14.39
C ALA A 80 3.78 7.90 -14.88
N GLY A 81 3.37 6.70 -14.47
CA GLY A 81 3.98 5.44 -14.87
C GLY A 81 5.20 5.04 -14.04
N GLU A 82 5.51 5.74 -12.96
CA GLU A 82 6.55 5.33 -12.02
C GLU A 82 6.06 4.16 -11.16
N ILE A 83 6.96 3.27 -10.76
CA ILE A 83 6.66 2.13 -9.90
C ILE A 83 7.41 2.28 -8.59
N TYR A 84 6.67 2.22 -7.50
CA TYR A 84 7.18 2.24 -6.14
C TYR A 84 6.92 0.91 -5.43
N LEU A 85 7.87 0.50 -4.60
CA LEU A 85 7.82 -0.73 -3.81
C LEU A 85 7.96 -0.39 -2.33
N GLY A 86 6.97 -0.78 -1.54
CA GLY A 86 7.02 -0.75 -0.08
C GLY A 86 7.65 -2.04 0.44
N THR A 87 8.73 -1.90 1.20
CA THR A 87 9.48 -3.02 1.75
C THR A 87 9.55 -2.95 3.28
N LEU A 88 10.09 -4.00 3.91
CA LEU A 88 10.35 -4.00 5.35
C LEU A 88 11.36 -2.91 5.77
N PHE A 89 12.25 -2.48 4.86
CA PHE A 89 13.34 -1.54 5.16
C PHE A 89 13.31 -0.26 4.32
N GLY A 90 12.18 0.10 3.72
CA GLY A 90 12.05 1.39 3.05
C GLY A 90 11.14 1.41 1.85
N LEU A 91 11.19 2.54 1.15
CA LEU A 91 10.56 2.78 -0.12
C LEU A 91 11.59 2.74 -1.23
N LEU A 92 11.30 1.99 -2.29
CA LEU A 92 12.10 1.92 -3.50
C LEU A 92 11.31 2.47 -4.68
N ARG A 93 12.00 3.15 -5.60
CA ARG A 93 11.48 3.52 -6.91
C ARG A 93 12.20 2.70 -7.99
N TYR A 94 11.45 2.08 -8.88
CA TYR A 94 12.03 1.34 -10.00
C TYR A 94 12.57 2.29 -11.07
N ASN A 95 13.84 2.13 -11.40
CA ASN A 95 14.51 2.85 -12.48
C ASN A 95 14.41 2.04 -13.77
N ARG A 96 13.49 2.43 -14.65
CA ARG A 96 13.22 1.72 -15.91
C ARG A 96 14.40 1.72 -16.89
N THR A 97 15.25 2.77 -16.84
CA THR A 97 16.36 2.91 -17.76
C THR A 97 17.52 1.96 -17.41
N GLN A 98 17.75 1.78 -16.11
CA GLN A 98 18.86 0.98 -15.61
C GLN A 98 18.43 -0.41 -15.16
N ASP A 99 17.12 -0.70 -15.16
CA ASP A 99 16.53 -1.96 -14.67
C ASP A 99 16.95 -2.29 -13.23
N ASN A 100 16.89 -1.29 -12.36
CA ASN A 100 17.30 -1.37 -10.95
C ASN A 100 16.41 -0.49 -10.05
N PHE A 101 16.80 -0.27 -8.79
CA PHE A 101 15.98 0.44 -7.80
C PHE A 101 16.73 1.60 -7.17
N ASP A 102 16.07 2.76 -7.09
CA ASP A 102 16.54 3.92 -6.33
C ASP A 102 15.88 3.89 -4.94
N ARG A 103 16.66 4.06 -3.89
CA ARG A 103 16.16 4.16 -2.51
C ARG A 103 15.69 5.56 -2.24
N ILE A 104 14.55 5.70 -1.54
CA ILE A 104 14.05 7.01 -1.07
C ILE A 104 14.61 7.24 0.34
N PRO A 105 15.54 8.20 0.53
CA PRO A 105 16.30 8.34 1.76
C PRO A 105 15.44 8.60 3.00
N GLU A 106 14.34 9.35 2.86
CA GLU A 106 13.43 9.72 3.94
C GLU A 106 12.73 8.50 4.56
N LEU A 107 12.64 7.43 3.77
CA LEU A 107 11.98 6.18 4.17
C LEU A 107 12.95 5.05 4.52
N ASN A 108 14.27 5.30 4.52
CA ASN A 108 15.26 4.29 4.88
C ASN A 108 15.01 3.72 6.27
N GLY A 109 15.02 2.38 6.39
CA GLY A 109 14.80 1.65 7.65
C GLY A 109 13.37 1.69 8.16
N LYS A 110 12.40 2.18 7.38
CA LYS A 110 10.98 2.22 7.76
C LYS A 110 10.22 1.12 7.05
N PHE A 111 9.38 0.41 7.79
CA PHE A 111 8.52 -0.60 7.22
C PHE A 111 7.34 0.09 6.48
N VAL A 112 7.41 0.14 5.14
CA VAL A 112 6.33 0.66 4.28
C VAL A 112 5.36 -0.46 3.97
N TYR A 113 4.16 -0.36 4.56
CA TYR A 113 3.14 -1.42 4.50
C TYR A 113 2.19 -1.24 3.31
N ASP A 114 1.80 0.01 3.00
CA ASP A 114 0.94 0.33 1.87
C ASP A 114 1.38 1.62 1.17
N ILE A 115 1.06 1.73 -0.12
CA ILE A 115 1.37 2.88 -0.98
C ILE A 115 0.16 3.20 -1.83
N LYS A 116 -0.25 4.47 -1.83
CA LYS A 116 -1.36 4.97 -2.64
C LYS A 116 -0.99 6.31 -3.29
N GLU A 117 -1.19 6.44 -4.60
CA GLU A 117 -1.25 7.75 -5.24
C GLU A 117 -2.67 8.30 -5.11
N ASP A 118 -2.82 9.54 -4.64
CA ASP A 118 -4.11 10.22 -4.62
C ASP A 118 -4.44 10.88 -5.98
N SER A 119 -5.66 11.38 -6.12
CA SER A 119 -6.13 12.02 -7.35
C SER A 119 -5.44 13.35 -7.70
N TYR A 120 -4.65 13.88 -6.78
CA TYR A 120 -3.79 15.06 -6.99
C TYR A 120 -2.36 14.68 -7.37
N GLY A 121 -2.05 13.38 -7.38
CA GLY A 121 -0.71 12.84 -7.69
C GLY A 121 0.22 12.78 -6.48
N ASN A 122 -0.25 13.07 -5.27
CA ASN A 122 0.56 12.89 -4.07
C ASN A 122 0.71 11.40 -3.75
N LEU A 123 1.87 11.02 -3.23
CA LEU A 123 2.14 9.63 -2.86
C LEU A 123 2.01 9.47 -1.35
N TRP A 124 0.98 8.75 -0.92
CA TRP A 124 0.72 8.42 0.46
C TRP A 124 1.31 7.06 0.83
N LEU A 125 1.90 6.98 2.03
CA LEU A 125 2.50 5.77 2.55
C LEU A 125 1.95 5.46 3.95
N ALA A 126 1.50 4.24 4.13
CA ALA A 126 1.24 3.67 5.44
C ALA A 126 2.52 3.01 5.96
N THR A 127 2.97 3.35 7.17
CA THR A 127 4.12 2.69 7.79
C THR A 127 3.74 1.96 9.08
N TYR A 128 4.41 0.87 9.34
CA TYR A 128 4.09 -0.01 10.49
C TYR A 128 4.76 0.45 11.79
N ALA A 129 5.01 1.64 12.06
CA ALA A 129 5.46 2.19 13.36
C ALA A 129 6.00 3.63 13.26
N ASN A 130 5.83 4.28 12.13
CA ASN A 130 6.36 5.63 11.92
C ASN A 130 5.27 6.57 11.37
N GLY A 131 3.98 6.24 11.60
CA GLY A 131 2.85 7.02 11.13
C GLY A 131 2.62 6.91 9.63
N ALA A 132 2.08 7.96 9.05
CA ALA A 132 1.84 8.10 7.62
C ALA A 132 2.79 9.13 7.00
N TYR A 133 3.22 8.88 5.76
CA TYR A 133 3.98 9.83 4.98
C TYR A 133 3.19 10.25 3.75
N CYS A 134 3.35 11.51 3.37
CA CYS A 134 2.82 12.03 2.13
C CYS A 134 3.93 12.77 1.36
N TYR A 135 4.18 12.37 0.12
CA TYR A 135 4.97 13.17 -0.80
C TYR A 135 4.05 14.10 -1.55
N ASP A 136 4.12 15.37 -1.21
CA ASP A 136 3.40 16.45 -1.88
C ASP A 136 4.13 16.80 -3.18
N VAL A 137 3.52 16.45 -4.32
CA VAL A 137 4.12 16.67 -5.65
C VAL A 137 4.22 18.14 -6.03
N SER A 138 3.34 18.99 -5.48
CA SER A 138 3.30 20.41 -5.81
C SER A 138 4.51 21.16 -5.27
N VAL A 139 4.95 20.84 -4.06
CA VAL A 139 6.10 21.41 -3.38
C VAL A 139 7.31 20.46 -3.33
N ARG A 140 7.16 19.24 -3.86
CA ARG A 140 8.20 18.19 -3.94
C ARG A 140 8.80 17.87 -2.57
N ARG A 141 7.95 17.70 -1.55
CA ARG A 141 8.38 17.52 -0.18
C ARG A 141 7.65 16.39 0.50
N TRP A 142 8.39 15.62 1.30
CA TRP A 142 7.83 14.66 2.23
C TRP A 142 7.29 15.36 3.48
N LYS A 143 6.09 14.93 3.92
CA LYS A 143 5.49 15.25 5.21
C LYS A 143 5.32 13.93 5.97
N ASN A 144 5.49 13.97 7.30
CA ASN A 144 5.24 12.83 8.17
C ASN A 144 4.18 13.21 9.20
N TYR A 145 3.15 12.39 9.31
CA TYR A 145 2.07 12.50 10.28
C TYR A 145 2.21 11.37 11.29
N VAL A 146 2.26 11.69 12.55
CA VAL A 146 2.45 10.75 13.67
C VAL A 146 1.37 10.93 14.72
N PHE A 147 1.24 9.92 15.57
CA PHE A 147 0.39 10.00 16.76
C PHE A 147 1.00 10.95 17.80
N ASP A 148 0.16 11.82 18.35
CA ASP A 148 0.46 12.64 19.52
C ASP A 148 -0.67 12.46 20.54
N ALA A 149 -0.33 12.06 21.75
CA ALA A 149 -1.29 11.84 22.84
C ALA A 149 -1.94 13.12 23.34
N GLU A 150 -1.25 14.26 23.18
CA GLU A 150 -1.73 15.57 23.62
C GLU A 150 -2.53 16.30 22.52
N ASP A 151 -2.53 15.79 21.30
CA ASP A 151 -3.28 16.35 20.17
C ASP A 151 -4.31 15.34 19.61
N GLU A 152 -5.58 15.54 19.98
CA GLU A 152 -6.70 14.71 19.49
C GLU A 152 -6.91 14.78 17.97
N LYS A 153 -6.31 15.76 17.30
CA LYS A 153 -6.39 15.94 15.84
C LYS A 153 -5.20 15.35 15.12
N SER A 154 -4.23 14.79 15.82
CA SER A 154 -3.12 14.05 15.22
C SER A 154 -3.58 12.67 14.70
N LEU A 155 -2.70 11.92 14.04
CA LEU A 155 -2.95 10.54 13.64
C LEU A 155 -3.39 9.69 14.85
N PRO A 156 -4.39 8.77 14.74
CA PRO A 156 -4.86 8.00 15.90
C PRO A 156 -3.86 6.98 16.43
N TYR A 157 -2.94 6.50 15.58
CA TYR A 157 -1.91 5.52 15.95
C TYR A 157 -0.81 5.42 14.90
N ASP A 158 0.45 5.17 15.29
CA ASP A 158 1.61 5.15 14.37
C ASP A 158 1.72 3.89 13.50
N LYS A 159 0.99 2.81 13.83
CA LYS A 159 0.92 1.63 12.98
C LYS A 159 -0.20 1.79 11.96
N VAL A 160 0.13 2.41 10.83
CA VAL A 160 -0.82 2.61 9.72
C VAL A 160 -0.77 1.39 8.80
N LEU A 161 -1.95 0.85 8.44
CA LEU A 161 -2.07 -0.37 7.65
C LEU A 161 -2.50 -0.11 6.21
N SER A 162 -3.35 0.88 5.96
CA SER A 162 -3.70 1.22 4.58
C SER A 162 -4.02 2.70 4.41
N VAL A 163 -3.93 3.14 3.18
CA VAL A 163 -4.41 4.45 2.70
C VAL A 163 -5.48 4.21 1.65
N PHE A 164 -6.59 4.91 1.76
CA PHE A 164 -7.70 4.84 0.84
C PHE A 164 -8.17 6.24 0.45
N GLU A 165 -8.41 6.48 -0.83
CA GLU A 165 -9.06 7.68 -1.34
C GLU A 165 -10.47 7.30 -1.81
N ASP A 166 -11.48 7.96 -1.25
CA ASP A 166 -12.87 7.73 -1.63
C ASP A 166 -13.29 8.51 -2.91
N SER A 167 -14.50 8.31 -3.35
CA SER A 167 -15.04 8.98 -4.54
C SER A 167 -15.21 10.50 -4.38
N TYR A 168 -15.16 11.01 -3.14
CA TYR A 168 -15.14 12.44 -2.82
C TYR A 168 -13.73 13.02 -2.75
N ARG A 169 -12.69 12.18 -3.06
CA ARG A 169 -11.27 12.52 -2.96
C ARG A 169 -10.80 12.79 -1.52
N GLN A 170 -11.46 12.18 -0.56
CA GLN A 170 -11.08 12.24 0.84
C GLN A 170 -10.08 11.11 1.13
N ILE A 171 -9.05 11.42 1.91
CA ILE A 171 -8.01 10.45 2.28
C ILE A 171 -8.34 9.86 3.64
N TRP A 172 -8.47 8.55 3.66
CA TRP A 172 -8.71 7.74 4.83
C TRP A 172 -7.50 6.89 5.17
N LEU A 173 -7.17 6.78 6.43
CA LEU A 173 -6.07 5.97 6.94
C LEU A 173 -6.61 4.97 7.96
N THR A 174 -6.17 3.72 7.85
CA THR A 174 -6.50 2.66 8.82
C THR A 174 -5.32 2.35 9.70
N THR A 175 -5.56 1.92 10.93
CA THR A 175 -4.50 1.67 11.89
C THR A 175 -4.65 0.34 12.62
N GLN A 176 -3.54 -0.15 13.18
CA GLN A 176 -3.51 -1.32 14.03
C GLN A 176 -3.59 -0.90 15.51
N GLY A 177 -4.76 -0.36 15.94
CA GLY A 177 -4.98 -0.06 17.36
C GLY A 177 -5.60 1.31 17.68
N GLY A 178 -5.78 2.18 16.68
CA GLY A 178 -6.46 3.48 16.85
C GLY A 178 -7.71 3.64 15.97
N GLY A 179 -8.23 2.55 15.40
CA GLY A 179 -9.33 2.60 14.45
C GLY A 179 -8.90 3.11 13.08
N PHE A 180 -9.66 4.07 12.55
CA PHE A 180 -9.38 4.73 11.28
C PHE A 180 -9.60 6.23 11.38
N CYS A 181 -9.13 6.99 10.40
CA CYS A 181 -9.29 8.44 10.41
C CYS A 181 -9.43 9.04 9.01
N LEU A 182 -10.09 10.21 8.98
CA LEU A 182 -10.19 11.08 7.81
C LEU A 182 -9.14 12.19 7.92
N PHE A 183 -8.37 12.41 6.87
CA PHE A 183 -7.41 13.51 6.76
C PHE A 183 -8.06 14.79 6.25
N HIS A 184 -7.74 15.92 6.86
CA HIS A 184 -8.17 17.27 6.47
C HIS A 184 -6.99 18.04 5.88
N PRO A 185 -6.91 18.21 4.54
CA PRO A 185 -5.74 18.81 3.89
C PRO A 185 -5.52 20.30 4.25
N ASP A 186 -6.59 21.06 4.47
CA ASP A 186 -6.50 22.51 4.76
C ASP A 186 -5.83 22.80 6.12
N THR A 187 -5.99 21.90 7.08
CA THR A 187 -5.47 22.06 8.45
C THR A 187 -4.38 21.05 8.79
N GLU A 188 -4.16 20.06 7.91
CA GLU A 188 -3.25 18.93 8.12
C GLU A 188 -3.56 18.13 9.40
N THR A 189 -4.85 17.98 9.71
CA THR A 189 -5.36 17.29 10.91
C THR A 189 -6.20 16.08 10.55
N PHE A 190 -6.59 15.30 11.57
CA PHE A 190 -7.37 14.09 11.41
C PHE A 190 -8.65 14.10 12.25
N THR A 191 -9.75 13.59 11.70
CA THR A 191 -10.91 13.14 12.47
C THR A 191 -10.77 11.65 12.71
N ARG A 192 -10.78 11.23 13.99
CA ARG A 192 -10.56 9.84 14.42
C ARG A 192 -11.89 9.13 14.66
N TYR A 193 -11.97 7.86 14.25
CA TYR A 193 -13.10 6.96 14.47
C TYR A 193 -12.60 5.66 15.11
N GLY A 194 -13.16 5.29 16.27
CA GLY A 194 -12.73 4.14 17.05
C GLY A 194 -13.87 3.46 17.80
N LEU A 195 -13.55 2.69 18.84
CA LEU A 195 -14.55 1.97 19.66
C LEU A 195 -15.66 2.87 20.20
N LYS A 196 -15.34 4.10 20.61
CA LYS A 196 -16.31 5.09 21.11
C LYS A 196 -17.34 5.52 20.05
N ASP A 197 -17.01 5.36 18.76
CA ASP A 197 -17.82 5.72 17.62
C ASP A 197 -18.59 4.51 17.05
N GLY A 198 -18.49 3.35 17.70
CA GLY A 198 -19.22 2.14 17.34
C GLY A 198 -18.42 1.11 16.54
N LEU A 199 -17.11 1.31 16.32
CA LEU A 199 -16.28 0.24 15.77
C LEU A 199 -16.27 -0.98 16.70
N PRO A 200 -16.37 -2.21 16.16
CA PRO A 200 -16.29 -3.43 16.96
C PRO A 200 -14.87 -3.79 17.40
N ASN A 201 -13.84 -3.17 16.78
CA ASN A 201 -12.43 -3.37 17.08
C ASN A 201 -11.58 -2.23 16.51
N ASP A 202 -10.54 -1.80 17.23
CA ASP A 202 -9.64 -0.71 16.82
C ASP A 202 -8.57 -1.11 15.78
N VAL A 203 -8.49 -2.39 15.42
CA VAL A 203 -7.65 -2.84 14.32
C VAL A 203 -8.47 -2.83 13.05
N VAL A 204 -8.17 -1.90 12.15
CA VAL A 204 -8.81 -1.78 10.85
C VAL A 204 -7.75 -2.05 9.78
N TYR A 205 -7.96 -3.08 8.96
CA TYR A 205 -6.97 -3.51 7.97
C TYR A 205 -7.07 -2.75 6.66
N GLN A 206 -8.30 -2.57 6.17
CA GLN A 206 -8.52 -2.00 4.84
C GLN A 206 -9.90 -1.37 4.73
N ILE A 207 -10.02 -0.40 3.82
CA ILE A 207 -11.28 0.25 3.43
C ILE A 207 -11.51 0.00 1.95
N VAL A 208 -12.76 -0.23 1.57
CA VAL A 208 -13.26 -0.17 0.20
C VAL A 208 -14.57 0.60 0.19
N GLU A 209 -14.86 1.30 -0.90
CA GLU A 209 -16.11 2.00 -1.13
C GLU A 209 -16.99 1.18 -2.07
N ASP A 210 -18.29 1.09 -1.77
CA ASP A 210 -19.25 0.44 -2.65
C ASP A 210 -19.91 1.44 -3.63
N ASP A 211 -20.75 0.93 -4.53
CA ASP A 211 -21.44 1.74 -5.55
C ASP A 211 -22.43 2.74 -4.94
N ASP A 212 -22.90 2.51 -3.71
CA ASP A 212 -23.75 3.39 -2.93
C ASP A 212 -22.97 4.38 -2.06
N ARG A 213 -21.62 4.35 -2.17
CA ARG A 213 -20.64 5.20 -1.46
C ARG A 213 -20.53 4.96 0.04
N PHE A 214 -20.95 3.80 0.52
CA PHE A 214 -20.61 3.36 1.87
C PHE A 214 -19.18 2.83 1.93
N LEU A 215 -18.49 3.14 3.02
CA LEU A 215 -17.18 2.58 3.27
C LEU A 215 -17.33 1.26 4.01
N TRP A 216 -16.70 0.23 3.49
CA TRP A 216 -16.62 -1.09 4.10
C TRP A 216 -15.22 -1.29 4.68
N LEU A 217 -15.17 -1.58 5.97
CA LEU A 217 -13.93 -1.73 6.72
C LEU A 217 -13.78 -3.16 7.21
N THR A 218 -12.60 -3.74 7.02
CA THR A 218 -12.25 -5.05 7.58
C THR A 218 -11.56 -4.86 8.92
N THR A 219 -12.05 -5.55 9.97
CA THR A 219 -11.52 -5.46 11.34
C THR A 219 -11.21 -6.85 11.88
N ASN A 220 -10.53 -6.93 13.05
CA ASN A 220 -10.36 -8.19 13.76
C ASN A 220 -11.70 -8.80 14.26
N ASN A 221 -12.77 -8.01 14.30
CA ASN A 221 -14.08 -8.47 14.76
C ASN A 221 -15.16 -8.28 13.68
N GLY A 222 -14.83 -8.69 12.46
CA GLY A 222 -15.76 -8.72 11.34
C GLY A 222 -15.69 -7.51 10.40
N LEU A 223 -16.74 -7.37 9.60
CA LEU A 223 -16.89 -6.36 8.58
C LEU A 223 -17.81 -5.24 9.08
N VAL A 224 -17.42 -4.01 8.86
CA VAL A 224 -18.17 -2.80 9.25
C VAL A 224 -18.56 -2.01 8.00
N ARG A 225 -19.80 -1.55 7.95
CA ARG A 225 -20.25 -0.54 7.00
C ARG A 225 -20.34 0.80 7.72
N PHE A 226 -19.68 1.79 7.17
CA PHE A 226 -19.65 3.17 7.66
C PHE A 226 -20.32 4.09 6.62
N ASP A 227 -21.15 5.03 7.11
CA ASP A 227 -21.93 5.99 6.32
C ASP A 227 -21.37 7.41 6.49
#